data_8c3353869d70d0ce33cab8dda3bf9a29
#
_entry.id   8c3353869d70d0ce33cab8dda3bf9a29
#
_cell.length_a   1.000
_cell.length_b   1.000
_cell.length_c   1.000
_cell.angle_alpha   90.00
_cell.angle_beta   90.00
_cell.angle_gamma   90.00
#
_symmetry.space_group_name_H-M   'P 1'
#
loop_
_entity.id
_entity.type
_entity.pdbx_description
1 polymer ?
#
loop_
_entity_poly.entity_id
_entity_poly.type
_entity_poly.pdbx_seq_one_letter_code
_entity_poly.pdbx_strand_id
1 'polypeptide(L)'
;MIIDKFSVYNWRITILYETTCDDIDFIIKTLMDIKCPVKYINKALDNLQEYKLNSGLTYSNTRLKSSVIIINKTSSFSQLINTIAHEYFHLICHISDVLEIKDEEKLANLNGNLNMRSYNIIEDLRNR
;
A
#
# COMPACT_ATOMS: atom_id res chain seq x y z
N MET A 1 -7.74 -10.99 -4.41
CA MET A 1 -6.71 -9.95 -4.34
C MET A 1 -6.64 -9.17 -5.64
N ILE A 2 -6.55 -7.86 -5.56
CA ILE A 2 -6.36 -6.98 -6.71
C ILE A 2 -4.96 -6.38 -6.62
N ILE A 3 -4.24 -6.35 -7.75
CA ILE A 3 -2.87 -5.82 -7.83
C ILE A 3 -2.89 -4.57 -8.68
N ASP A 4 -2.34 -3.47 -8.16
CA ASP A 4 -2.15 -2.23 -8.90
C ASP A 4 -0.67 -1.85 -8.88
N LYS A 5 -0.10 -1.59 -10.06
CA LYS A 5 1.31 -1.20 -10.23
C LYS A 5 1.39 0.08 -11.03
N PHE A 6 2.13 1.07 -10.52
CA PHE A 6 2.30 2.35 -11.20
C PHE A 6 3.54 3.07 -10.67
N SER A 7 3.85 4.23 -11.24
CA SER A 7 4.98 5.05 -10.81
C SER A 7 4.55 6.51 -10.67
N VAL A 8 5.09 7.19 -9.64
CA VAL A 8 5.00 8.65 -9.48
C VAL A 8 6.40 9.17 -9.14
N TYR A 9 6.83 10.25 -9.76
CA TYR A 9 8.19 10.82 -9.52
C TYR A 9 9.31 9.78 -9.68
N ASN A 10 9.18 8.85 -10.63
CA ASN A 10 10.10 7.72 -10.82
C ASN A 10 10.17 6.77 -9.61
N TRP A 11 9.20 6.84 -8.71
CA TRP A 11 9.05 5.94 -7.59
C TRP A 11 8.05 4.84 -7.96
N ARG A 12 8.46 3.58 -7.86
CA ARG A 12 7.61 2.43 -8.23
C ARG A 12 6.74 2.02 -7.06
N ILE A 13 5.47 1.84 -7.32
CA ILE A 13 4.47 1.51 -6.30
C ILE A 13 3.71 0.27 -6.72
N THR A 14 3.60 -0.69 -5.81
CA THR A 14 2.74 -1.87 -5.96
C THR A 14 1.77 -1.90 -4.80
N ILE A 15 0.47 -1.96 -5.08
CA ILE A 15 -0.56 -2.05 -4.05
C ILE A 15 -1.31 -3.36 -4.22
N LEU A 16 -1.43 -4.11 -3.13
CA LEU A 16 -2.18 -5.36 -3.06
C LEU A 16 -3.43 -5.09 -2.23
N TYR A 17 -4.60 -5.16 -2.87
CA TYR A 17 -5.88 -4.91 -2.21
C TYR A 17 -6.55 -6.23 -1.84
N GLU A 18 -7.25 -6.22 -0.70
CA GLU A 18 -8.09 -7.32 -0.25
C GLU A 18 -7.32 -8.63 -0.07
N THR A 19 -6.14 -8.54 0.52
CA THR A 19 -5.30 -9.70 0.76
C THR A 19 -5.83 -10.56 1.91
N THR A 20 -5.63 -11.86 1.78
CA THR A 20 -5.99 -12.85 2.79
C THR A 20 -4.84 -13.81 3.01
N CYS A 21 -4.99 -14.77 3.93
CA CYS A 21 -3.98 -15.79 4.19
C CYS A 21 -3.68 -16.68 2.96
N ASP A 22 -4.56 -16.69 1.97
CA ASP A 22 -4.33 -17.43 0.72
C ASP A 22 -3.29 -16.74 -0.18
N ASP A 23 -2.96 -15.48 0.11
CA ASP A 23 -2.05 -14.67 -0.70
C ASP A 23 -0.63 -14.61 -0.14
N ILE A 24 -0.32 -15.37 0.90
CA ILE A 24 0.95 -15.30 1.64
C ILE A 24 2.16 -15.44 0.72
N ASP A 25 2.19 -16.44 -0.16
CA ASP A 25 3.34 -16.67 -1.04
C ASP A 25 3.57 -15.50 -1.98
N PHE A 26 2.51 -14.92 -2.52
CA PHE A 26 2.61 -13.77 -3.39
C PHE A 26 3.08 -12.52 -2.64
N ILE A 27 2.60 -12.33 -1.42
CA ILE A 27 3.02 -11.21 -0.57
C ILE A 27 4.51 -11.31 -0.25
N ILE A 28 4.98 -12.49 0.15
CA ILE A 28 6.41 -12.72 0.43
C ILE A 28 7.25 -12.37 -0.80
N LYS A 29 6.88 -12.92 -1.95
CA LYS A 29 7.60 -12.66 -3.20
C LYS A 29 7.64 -11.18 -3.54
N THR A 30 6.51 -10.49 -3.44
CA THR A 30 6.40 -9.06 -3.76
C THR A 30 7.30 -8.22 -2.85
N LEU A 31 7.31 -8.51 -1.54
CA LEU A 31 8.17 -7.81 -0.59
C LEU A 31 9.64 -8.12 -0.82
N MET A 32 9.98 -9.38 -1.08
CA MET A 32 11.36 -9.77 -1.37
C MET A 32 11.90 -9.13 -2.65
N ASP A 33 11.06 -8.90 -3.65
CA ASP A 33 11.46 -8.26 -4.91
C ASP A 33 12.00 -6.83 -4.69
N ILE A 34 11.59 -6.16 -3.61
CA ILE A 34 12.15 -4.86 -3.24
C ILE A 34 13.04 -4.95 -1.99
N LYS A 35 13.55 -6.14 -1.71
CA LYS A 35 14.53 -6.41 -0.63
C LYS A 35 14.01 -6.01 0.76
N CYS A 36 12.75 -6.30 1.04
CA CYS A 36 12.14 -6.05 2.34
C CYS A 36 12.80 -6.91 3.42
N PRO A 37 13.20 -6.32 4.57
CA PRO A 37 13.73 -7.11 5.68
C PRO A 37 12.71 -8.09 6.24
N VAL A 38 13.22 -9.22 6.74
CA VAL A 38 12.40 -10.32 7.27
C VAL A 38 11.43 -9.85 8.36
N LYS A 39 11.83 -8.90 9.21
CA LYS A 39 10.96 -8.41 10.29
C LYS A 39 9.66 -7.78 9.76
N TYR A 40 9.72 -7.07 8.63
CA TYR A 40 8.53 -6.47 8.02
C TYR A 40 7.68 -7.53 7.31
N ILE A 41 8.33 -8.51 6.69
CA ILE A 41 7.65 -9.65 6.08
C ILE A 41 6.87 -10.41 7.19
N ASN A 42 7.53 -10.71 8.31
CA ASN A 42 6.90 -11.40 9.42
C ASN A 42 5.71 -10.60 9.98
N LYS A 43 5.82 -9.27 10.08
CA LYS A 43 4.72 -8.44 10.53
C LYS A 43 3.50 -8.54 9.60
N ALA A 44 3.72 -8.52 8.30
CA ALA A 44 2.64 -8.69 7.31
C ALA A 44 1.99 -10.06 7.45
N LEU A 45 2.80 -11.11 7.61
CA LEU A 45 2.29 -12.48 7.75
C LEU A 45 1.53 -12.68 9.07
N ASP A 46 2.01 -12.11 10.17
CA ASP A 46 1.34 -12.19 11.47
C ASP A 46 -0.07 -11.60 11.39
N ASN A 47 -0.22 -10.45 10.75
CA ASN A 47 -1.52 -9.82 10.57
C ASN A 47 -2.50 -10.72 9.79
N LEU A 48 -2.01 -11.42 8.77
CA LEU A 48 -2.84 -12.34 7.98
C LEU A 48 -3.18 -13.62 8.72
N GLN A 49 -2.20 -14.20 9.42
CA GLN A 49 -2.37 -15.45 10.19
C GLN A 49 -3.33 -15.26 11.38
N GLU A 50 -3.35 -14.06 11.96
CA GLU A 50 -4.27 -13.71 13.03
C GLU A 50 -5.65 -13.27 12.51
N TYR A 51 -5.89 -13.35 11.19
CA TYR A 51 -7.12 -12.87 10.54
C TYR A 51 -7.48 -11.42 10.90
N LYS A 52 -6.45 -10.58 11.01
CA LYS A 52 -6.62 -9.20 11.45
C LYS A 52 -7.20 -8.35 10.31
N LEU A 53 -8.50 -8.10 10.40
CA LEU A 53 -9.19 -7.22 9.46
C LEU A 53 -8.75 -5.76 9.64
N ASN A 54 -8.97 -4.93 8.60
CA ASN A 54 -8.74 -3.49 8.64
C ASN A 54 -7.29 -3.11 8.90
N SER A 55 -6.36 -4.00 8.59
CA SER A 55 -4.93 -3.75 8.73
C SER A 55 -4.26 -3.60 7.38
N GLY A 56 -3.11 -2.93 7.37
CA GLY A 56 -2.31 -2.75 6.19
C GLY A 56 -0.83 -2.62 6.55
N LEU A 57 -0.02 -2.56 5.53
CA LEU A 57 1.42 -2.36 5.68
C LEU A 57 1.92 -1.56 4.50
N THR A 58 2.77 -0.57 4.77
CA THR A 58 3.52 0.15 3.73
C THR A 58 4.99 -0.05 4.01
N TYR A 59 5.68 -0.70 3.07
CA TYR A 59 7.13 -0.83 3.11
C TYR A 59 7.75 -0.11 1.91
N SER A 60 8.77 0.68 2.17
CA SER A 60 9.51 1.38 1.11
C SER A 60 10.99 1.02 1.20
N ASN A 61 11.57 0.66 0.05
CA ASN A 61 13.01 0.62 -0.11
C ASN A 61 13.45 1.93 -0.75
N THR A 62 14.01 2.83 0.06
CA THR A 62 14.35 4.19 -0.37
C THR A 62 15.48 4.21 -1.40
N ARG A 63 16.41 3.26 -1.31
CA ARG A 63 17.49 3.13 -2.29
C ARG A 63 16.96 2.75 -3.66
N LEU A 64 16.00 1.82 -3.72
CA LEU A 64 15.37 1.37 -4.97
C LEU A 64 14.25 2.28 -5.42
N LYS A 65 13.83 3.24 -4.60
CA LYS A 65 12.65 4.09 -4.82
C LYS A 65 11.45 3.22 -5.20
N SER A 66 11.15 2.26 -4.35
CA SER A 66 10.08 1.29 -4.56
C SER A 66 9.33 1.06 -3.27
N SER A 67 8.01 1.00 -3.37
CA SER A 67 7.12 0.74 -2.23
C SER A 67 6.15 -0.37 -2.55
N VAL A 68 5.78 -1.12 -1.52
CA VAL A 68 4.69 -2.08 -1.56
C VAL A 68 3.71 -1.69 -0.45
N ILE A 69 2.45 -1.57 -0.82
CA ILE A 69 1.34 -1.37 0.11
C ILE A 69 0.49 -2.62 0.10
N ILE A 70 0.20 -3.15 1.29
CA ILE A 70 -0.67 -4.31 1.46
C ILE A 70 -1.91 -3.83 2.22
N ILE A 71 -3.09 -4.03 1.63
CA ILE A 71 -4.38 -3.71 2.24
C ILE A 71 -5.08 -5.04 2.50
N ASN A 72 -5.16 -5.45 3.74
CA ASN A 72 -5.83 -6.67 4.13
C ASN A 72 -7.35 -6.52 3.99
N LYS A 73 -8.05 -7.65 3.95
CA LYS A 73 -9.50 -7.64 3.88
C LYS A 73 -10.10 -6.76 4.97
N THR A 74 -11.11 -5.97 4.63
CA THR A 74 -11.74 -5.04 5.55
C THR A 74 -13.15 -5.48 5.91
N SER A 75 -13.64 -5.03 7.07
CA SER A 75 -14.95 -5.40 7.59
C SER A 75 -16.09 -4.56 6.99
N SER A 76 -15.77 -3.44 6.35
CA SER A 76 -16.75 -2.54 5.75
C SER A 76 -16.11 -1.66 4.68
N PHE A 77 -16.94 -1.04 3.86
CA PHE A 77 -16.48 -0.09 2.84
C PHE A 77 -15.78 1.12 3.48
N SER A 78 -16.31 1.63 4.60
CA SER A 78 -15.68 2.76 5.29
C SER A 78 -14.32 2.39 5.87
N GLN A 79 -14.15 1.16 6.36
CA GLN A 79 -12.85 0.68 6.82
C GLN A 79 -11.86 0.50 5.67
N LEU A 80 -12.33 0.10 4.49
CA LEU A 80 -11.48 0.04 3.30
C LEU A 80 -10.92 1.42 2.96
N ILE A 81 -11.78 2.44 2.91
CA ILE A 81 -11.35 3.82 2.65
C ILE A 81 -10.35 4.29 3.70
N ASN A 82 -10.64 4.03 4.97
CA ASN A 82 -9.77 4.42 6.08
C ASN A 82 -8.39 3.76 5.98
N THR A 83 -8.35 2.47 5.71
CA THR A 83 -7.09 1.72 5.60
C THR A 83 -6.25 2.20 4.42
N ILE A 84 -6.87 2.42 3.26
CA ILE A 84 -6.18 2.96 2.09
C ILE A 84 -5.59 4.34 2.39
N ALA A 85 -6.38 5.24 2.98
CA ALA A 85 -5.91 6.59 3.30
C ALA A 85 -4.75 6.55 4.29
N HIS A 86 -4.81 5.67 5.30
CA HIS A 86 -3.76 5.50 6.28
C HIS A 86 -2.44 5.05 5.62
N GLU A 87 -2.49 4.05 4.74
CA GLU A 87 -1.28 3.55 4.07
C GLU A 87 -0.75 4.55 3.03
N TYR A 88 -1.62 5.28 2.34
CA TYR A 88 -1.19 6.35 1.43
C TYR A 88 -0.44 7.46 2.17
N PHE A 89 -0.85 7.78 3.39
CA PHE A 89 -0.13 8.78 4.19
C PHE A 89 1.30 8.34 4.45
N HIS A 90 1.52 7.08 4.82
CA HIS A 90 2.87 6.53 4.98
C HIS A 90 3.68 6.63 3.69
N LEU A 91 3.08 6.26 2.55
CA LEU A 91 3.73 6.34 1.26
C LEU A 91 4.16 7.78 0.93
N ILE A 92 3.27 8.74 1.11
CA ILE A 92 3.54 10.16 0.86
C ILE A 92 4.70 10.64 1.74
N CYS A 93 4.72 10.27 3.01
CA CYS A 93 5.82 10.60 3.92
C CYS A 93 7.15 10.01 3.42
N HIS A 94 7.16 8.76 3.01
CA HIS A 94 8.38 8.12 2.50
C HIS A 94 8.91 8.83 1.25
N ILE A 95 8.04 9.10 0.29
CA ILE A 95 8.41 9.77 -0.96
C ILE A 95 8.89 11.20 -0.68
N SER A 96 8.15 11.95 0.13
CA SER A 96 8.48 13.35 0.42
C SER A 96 9.82 13.47 1.16
N ASP A 97 10.10 12.56 2.08
CA ASP A 97 11.35 12.56 2.84
C ASP A 97 12.56 12.30 1.94
N VAL A 98 12.46 11.30 1.06
CA VAL A 98 13.58 10.90 0.19
C VAL A 98 13.81 11.91 -0.93
N LEU A 99 12.74 12.37 -1.57
CA LEU A 99 12.81 13.32 -2.68
C LEU A 99 12.83 14.78 -2.22
N GLU A 100 12.79 15.02 -0.90
CA GLU A 100 12.81 16.35 -0.29
C GLU A 100 11.72 17.27 -0.84
N ILE A 101 10.50 16.71 -1.04
CA ILE A 101 9.34 17.49 -1.48
C ILE A 101 8.72 18.14 -0.24
N LYS A 102 8.88 19.47 -0.14
CA LYS A 102 8.36 20.25 0.99
C LYS A 102 7.22 21.17 0.62
N ASP A 103 6.97 21.32 -0.67
CA ASP A 103 5.87 22.15 -1.19
C ASP A 103 4.53 21.47 -0.86
N GLU A 104 3.74 22.14 -0.03
CA GLU A 104 2.44 21.63 0.41
C GLU A 104 1.51 21.34 -0.76
N GLU A 105 1.50 22.19 -1.79
CA GLU A 105 0.64 22.01 -2.95
C GLU A 105 1.03 20.76 -3.75
N LYS A 106 2.33 20.50 -3.89
CA LYS A 106 2.80 19.27 -4.55
C LYS A 106 2.38 18.03 -3.77
N LEU A 107 2.46 18.07 -2.44
CA LEU A 107 2.04 16.95 -1.60
C LEU A 107 0.52 16.75 -1.66
N ALA A 108 -0.25 17.84 -1.68
CA ALA A 108 -1.70 17.76 -1.83
C ALA A 108 -2.08 17.17 -3.18
N ASN A 109 -1.39 17.56 -4.26
CA ASN A 109 -1.61 17.00 -5.58
C ASN A 109 -1.26 15.51 -5.64
N LEU A 110 -0.16 15.10 -5.00
CA LEU A 110 0.21 13.69 -4.91
C LEU A 110 -0.87 12.89 -4.19
N ASN A 111 -1.34 13.39 -3.06
CA ASN A 111 -2.42 12.77 -2.30
C ASN A 111 -3.71 12.64 -3.13
N GLY A 112 -4.11 13.71 -3.80
CA GLY A 112 -5.30 13.69 -4.67
C GLY A 112 -5.17 12.70 -5.81
N ASN A 113 -4.01 12.65 -6.47
CA ASN A 113 -3.76 11.73 -7.57
C ASN A 113 -3.77 10.26 -7.12
N LEU A 114 -3.21 9.94 -5.96
CA LEU A 114 -3.25 8.60 -5.41
C LEU A 114 -4.70 8.17 -5.13
N ASN A 115 -5.49 9.05 -4.52
CA ASN A 115 -6.89 8.76 -4.22
C ASN A 115 -7.73 8.61 -5.50
N MET A 116 -7.50 9.45 -6.50
CA MET A 116 -8.18 9.34 -7.79
C MET A 116 -7.85 8.01 -8.47
N ARG A 117 -6.59 7.58 -8.42
CA ARG A 117 -6.17 6.33 -9.02
C ARG A 117 -6.85 5.13 -8.36
N SER A 118 -7.02 5.15 -7.04
CA SER A 118 -7.65 4.05 -6.33
C SER A 118 -9.18 4.03 -6.48
N TYR A 119 -9.78 5.09 -7.00
CA TYR A 119 -11.23 5.23 -7.10
C TYR A 119 -11.89 4.05 -7.84
N ASN A 120 -11.38 3.68 -9.00
CA ASN A 120 -11.95 2.59 -9.78
C ASN A 120 -11.84 1.24 -9.06
N ILE A 121 -10.75 1.03 -8.34
CA ILE A 121 -10.53 -0.18 -7.56
C ILE A 121 -11.51 -0.23 -6.38
N ILE A 122 -11.69 0.90 -5.70
CA ILE A 122 -12.64 1.03 -4.58
C ILE A 122 -14.07 0.74 -5.06
N GLU A 123 -14.47 1.29 -6.20
CA GLU A 123 -15.79 1.04 -6.79
C GLU A 123 -15.97 -0.43 -7.12
N ASP A 124 -14.96 -1.07 -7.71
CA ASP A 124 -15.02 -2.49 -8.05
C ASP A 124 -15.19 -3.36 -6.79
N LEU A 125 -14.43 -3.06 -5.73
CA LEU A 125 -14.54 -3.77 -4.46
C LEU A 125 -15.91 -3.56 -3.79
N ARG A 126 -16.45 -2.36 -3.89
CA ARG A 126 -17.78 -2.03 -3.34
C ARG A 126 -18.89 -2.81 -4.00
N ASN A 127 -18.77 -3.08 -5.29
CA ASN A 127 -19.80 -3.72 -6.10
C ASN A 127 -19.74 -5.26 -6.10
N ARG A 128 -18.81 -5.84 -5.36
CA ARG A 128 -18.65 -7.29 -5.27
C ARG A 128 -19.61 -7.97 -4.30
#